data_f9d07c7d3a6b8949d4f4055d23b9b0ba
#
_entry.id   f9d07c7d3a6b8949d4f4055d23b9b0ba
#
_cell.length_a   1.000
_cell.length_b   1.000
_cell.length_c   1.000
_cell.angle_alpha   90.00
_cell.angle_beta   90.00
_cell.angle_gamma   90.00
#
_symmetry.space_group_name_H-M   'P 1'
#
loop_
_entity.id
_entity.type
_entity.pdbx_description
1 polymer ?
#
loop_
_entity_poly.entity_id
_entity_poly.type
_entity_poly.pdbx_seq_one_letter_code
_entity_poly.pdbx_strand_id
1 'polypeptide(L)'
;MNTISNIVIVCEFAQFSGGSQNIAINSAIELAKRGLNVTFFTAIGDECNELKESNVRVKHLHIKNITEDSNRVAAAFRGLWNSEAANELENILRDCPIESTIVHVHNWSNAFSSSVIRKVIKLGYKTVITLHDYLVVCPNGGFYDYKHNHICSIEPMSLKCITCNC
;
A
#
# COMPACT_ATOMS: atom_id res chain seq x y z
N MET A 1 4.04 -25.91 -13.56
CA MET A 1 3.57 -24.68 -12.89
C MET A 1 4.66 -24.28 -11.92
N ASN A 2 5.20 -23.07 -12.01
CA ASN A 2 6.19 -22.61 -11.05
C ASN A 2 5.49 -22.36 -9.70
N THR A 3 5.98 -23.00 -8.65
CA THR A 3 5.43 -22.85 -7.30
C THR A 3 5.81 -21.47 -6.75
N ILE A 4 4.85 -20.75 -6.21
CA ILE A 4 5.11 -19.48 -5.53
C ILE A 4 5.89 -19.76 -4.25
N SER A 5 7.00 -19.06 -4.08
CA SER A 5 7.89 -19.18 -2.91
C SER A 5 8.17 -17.83 -2.22
N ASN A 6 7.93 -16.71 -2.91
CA ASN A 6 8.21 -15.38 -2.39
C ASN A 6 6.94 -14.51 -2.42
N ILE A 7 6.71 -13.80 -1.32
CA ILE A 7 5.63 -12.82 -1.20
C ILE A 7 6.23 -11.49 -0.75
N VAL A 8 5.94 -10.42 -1.49
CA VAL A 8 6.27 -9.06 -1.07
C VAL A 8 4.96 -8.36 -0.73
N ILE A 9 4.72 -8.08 0.55
CA ILE A 9 3.55 -7.34 1.03
C ILE A 9 3.93 -5.86 1.09
N VAL A 10 3.13 -5.02 0.44
CA VAL A 10 3.27 -3.56 0.46
C VAL A 10 2.15 -2.98 1.30
N CYS A 11 2.49 -2.39 2.45
CA CYS A 11 1.53 -1.74 3.35
C CYS A 11 2.24 -0.59 4.06
N GLU A 12 1.66 0.61 4.03
CA GLU A 12 2.30 1.84 4.53
C GLU A 12 2.65 1.81 6.01
N PHE A 13 1.90 1.06 6.81
CA PHE A 13 2.09 0.96 8.26
C PHE A 13 2.38 -0.48 8.66
N ALA A 14 3.32 -0.68 9.56
CA ALA A 14 3.69 -1.96 10.14
C ALA A 14 3.22 -2.12 11.61
N GLN A 15 2.15 -1.43 11.98
CA GLN A 15 1.52 -1.46 13.31
C GLN A 15 0.03 -1.79 13.20
N PHE A 16 -0.53 -2.42 14.22
CA PHE A 16 -1.96 -2.71 14.33
C PHE A 16 -2.75 -1.43 14.68
N SER A 17 -2.95 -0.57 13.69
CA SER A 17 -3.65 0.71 13.84
C SER A 17 -5.02 0.78 13.17
N GLY A 18 -5.39 -0.25 12.39
CA GLY A 18 -6.68 -0.33 11.69
C GLY A 18 -6.90 -1.66 11.01
N GLY A 19 -8.07 -1.85 10.41
CA GLY A 19 -8.48 -3.13 9.80
C GLY A 19 -7.55 -3.57 8.65
N SER A 20 -7.14 -2.64 7.80
CA SER A 20 -6.28 -2.93 6.65
C SER A 20 -4.87 -3.39 7.06
N GLN A 21 -4.29 -2.74 8.06
CA GLN A 21 -2.98 -3.10 8.61
C GLN A 21 -3.05 -4.46 9.29
N ASN A 22 -4.11 -4.72 10.06
CA ASN A 22 -4.33 -6.02 10.71
C ASN A 22 -4.35 -7.15 9.69
N ILE A 23 -5.05 -6.97 8.57
CA ILE A 23 -5.11 -7.97 7.49
C ILE A 23 -3.73 -8.16 6.85
N ALA A 24 -3.01 -7.08 6.53
CA ALA A 24 -1.69 -7.15 5.90
C ALA A 24 -0.67 -7.86 6.80
N ILE A 25 -0.59 -7.46 8.08
CA ILE A 25 0.36 -8.02 9.06
C ILE A 25 0.07 -9.50 9.33
N ASN A 26 -1.19 -9.84 9.62
CA ASN A 26 -1.56 -11.24 9.86
C ASN A 26 -1.33 -12.11 8.62
N SER A 27 -1.61 -11.60 7.42
CA SER A 27 -1.31 -12.31 6.18
C SER A 27 0.18 -12.58 6.02
N ALA A 28 1.05 -11.59 6.32
CA ALA A 28 2.49 -11.75 6.26
C ALA A 28 2.97 -12.86 7.20
N ILE A 29 2.55 -12.81 8.46
CA ILE A 29 2.93 -13.78 9.49
C ILE A 29 2.46 -15.20 9.13
N GLU A 30 1.20 -15.35 8.72
CA GLU A 30 0.63 -16.64 8.38
C GLU A 30 1.25 -17.25 7.11
N LEU A 31 1.59 -16.44 6.12
CA LEU A 31 2.30 -16.89 4.92
C LEU A 31 3.74 -17.34 5.25
N ALA A 32 4.43 -16.61 6.13
CA ALA A 32 5.76 -16.98 6.61
C ALA A 32 5.74 -18.29 7.41
N LYS A 33 4.74 -18.52 8.28
CA LYS A 33 4.52 -19.78 9.00
C LYS A 33 4.28 -20.97 8.06
N ARG A 34 3.73 -20.72 6.87
CA ARG A 34 3.54 -21.75 5.82
C ARG A 34 4.80 -22.02 5.00
N GLY A 35 5.94 -21.41 5.36
CA GLY A 35 7.24 -21.64 4.73
C GLY A 35 7.51 -20.78 3.50
N LEU A 36 6.73 -19.73 3.24
CA LEU A 36 7.01 -18.78 2.18
C LEU A 36 8.03 -17.73 2.66
N ASN A 37 8.87 -17.26 1.75
CA ASN A 37 9.76 -16.12 1.98
C ASN A 37 8.92 -14.83 1.91
N VAL A 38 8.64 -14.20 3.03
CA VAL A 38 7.81 -13.01 3.09
C VAL A 38 8.66 -11.78 3.39
N THR A 39 8.54 -10.76 2.54
CA THR A 39 9.08 -9.42 2.78
C THR A 39 7.92 -8.46 2.96
N PHE A 40 7.91 -7.71 4.06
CA PHE A 40 6.93 -6.67 4.35
C PHE A 40 7.56 -5.31 4.11
N PHE A 41 7.14 -4.61 3.05
CA PHE A 41 7.61 -3.27 2.72
C PHE A 41 6.67 -2.23 3.31
N THR A 42 7.21 -1.39 4.18
CA THR A 42 6.46 -0.36 4.92
C THR A 42 7.15 1.00 4.86
N ALA A 43 6.45 2.06 5.24
CA ALA A 43 6.94 3.43 5.12
C ALA A 43 6.86 4.24 6.40
N ILE A 44 5.82 4.09 7.18
CA ILE A 44 5.46 4.99 8.29
C ILE A 44 5.44 4.23 9.62
N GLY A 45 5.98 4.85 10.65
CA GLY A 45 6.02 4.31 12.02
C GLY A 45 6.99 3.15 12.18
N ASP A 46 7.05 2.58 13.37
CA ASP A 46 7.87 1.41 13.67
C ASP A 46 7.09 0.12 13.40
N GLU A 47 7.78 -1.00 13.29
CA GLU A 47 7.16 -2.31 13.19
C GLU A 47 6.61 -2.80 14.54
N CYS A 48 5.47 -3.51 14.51
CA CYS A 48 4.89 -4.14 15.70
C CYS A 48 5.74 -5.34 16.19
N ASN A 49 5.53 -5.73 17.46
CA ASN A 49 6.29 -6.83 18.05
C ASN A 49 6.03 -8.16 17.34
N GLU A 50 4.82 -8.39 16.88
CA GLU A 50 4.44 -9.62 16.16
C GLU A 50 5.22 -9.79 14.84
N LEU A 51 5.48 -8.71 14.12
CA LEU A 51 6.36 -8.75 12.94
C LEU A 51 7.82 -8.98 13.33
N LYS A 52 8.32 -8.32 14.38
CA LYS A 52 9.70 -8.51 14.89
C LYS A 52 9.98 -9.93 15.33
N GLU A 53 9.01 -10.58 15.95
CA GLU A 53 9.10 -11.96 16.44
C GLU A 53 8.83 -13.02 15.37
N SER A 54 8.41 -12.60 14.18
CA SER A 54 8.09 -13.50 13.06
C SER A 54 9.28 -13.72 12.11
N ASN A 55 9.15 -14.69 11.21
CA ASN A 55 10.10 -14.91 10.12
C ASN A 55 9.87 -13.99 8.91
N VAL A 56 9.18 -12.87 9.09
CA VAL A 56 8.94 -11.86 8.04
C VAL A 56 10.10 -10.89 7.98
N ARG A 57 10.67 -10.68 6.78
CA ARG A 57 11.68 -9.65 6.56
C ARG A 57 10.99 -8.30 6.41
N VAL A 58 11.17 -7.39 7.35
CA VAL A 58 10.63 -6.03 7.24
C VAL A 58 11.64 -5.12 6.53
N LYS A 59 11.16 -4.35 5.56
CA LYS A 59 11.90 -3.29 4.85
C LYS A 59 11.17 -1.97 5.05
N HIS A 60 11.84 -1.01 5.64
CA HIS A 60 11.25 0.26 6.07
C HIS A 60 11.82 1.43 5.28
N LEU A 61 10.94 2.25 4.68
CA LEU A 61 11.35 3.43 3.92
C LEU A 61 11.60 4.67 4.80
N HIS A 62 11.06 4.68 6.04
CA HIS A 62 11.23 5.77 7.03
C HIS A 62 10.85 7.16 6.50
N ILE A 63 9.73 7.26 5.81
CA ILE A 63 9.19 8.55 5.37
C ILE A 63 8.03 9.01 6.26
N LYS A 64 7.81 10.34 6.28
CA LYS A 64 6.68 10.92 6.99
C LYS A 64 5.38 10.72 6.23
N ASN A 65 4.28 10.61 6.97
CA ASN A 65 2.95 10.69 6.40
C ASN A 65 2.80 12.02 5.63
N ILE A 66 2.18 11.97 4.47
CA ILE A 66 1.92 13.16 3.63
C ILE A 66 1.15 14.25 4.40
N THR A 67 0.25 13.84 5.30
CA THR A 67 -0.54 14.76 6.12
C THR A 67 0.27 15.48 7.21
N GLU A 68 1.40 14.90 7.64
CA GLU A 68 2.27 15.41 8.71
C GLU A 68 3.51 16.15 8.18
N ASP A 69 3.69 16.16 6.87
CA ASP A 69 4.82 16.83 6.25
C ASP A 69 4.65 18.34 6.29
N SER A 70 5.61 19.04 6.87
CA SER A 70 5.63 20.51 6.94
C SER A 70 5.73 21.18 5.57
N ASN A 71 6.33 20.50 4.59
CA ASN A 71 6.38 20.98 3.21
C ASN A 71 5.20 20.42 2.40
N ARG A 72 4.06 21.11 2.47
CA ARG A 72 2.79 20.72 1.82
C ARG A 72 2.92 20.53 0.31
N VAL A 73 3.77 21.31 -0.36
CA VAL A 73 3.97 21.21 -1.82
C VAL A 73 4.73 19.92 -2.15
N ALA A 74 5.83 19.66 -1.47
CA ALA A 74 6.58 18.41 -1.66
C ALA A 74 5.73 17.17 -1.28
N ALA A 75 4.93 17.27 -0.22
CA ALA A 75 3.98 16.23 0.18
C ALA A 75 2.94 15.94 -0.89
N ALA A 76 2.36 16.97 -1.50
CA ALA A 76 1.40 16.82 -2.60
C ALA A 76 2.03 16.14 -3.83
N PHE A 77 3.25 16.52 -4.22
CA PHE A 77 3.97 15.84 -5.31
C PHE A 77 4.27 14.39 -5.00
N ARG A 78 4.70 14.06 -3.77
CA ARG A 78 4.90 12.66 -3.34
C ARG A 78 3.59 11.87 -3.33
N GLY A 79 2.48 12.50 -2.91
CA GLY A 79 1.16 11.88 -2.95
C GLY A 79 0.71 11.50 -4.36
N LEU A 80 1.06 12.32 -5.35
CA LEU A 80 0.82 12.02 -6.76
C LEU A 80 1.80 10.97 -7.29
N TRP A 81 3.09 11.11 -6.98
CA TRP A 81 4.14 10.23 -7.48
C TRP A 81 5.34 10.17 -6.55
N ASN A 82 5.52 9.03 -5.88
CA ASN A 82 6.65 8.77 -4.99
C ASN A 82 7.70 7.87 -5.68
N SER A 83 8.67 8.51 -6.36
CA SER A 83 9.74 7.79 -7.04
C SER A 83 10.67 7.06 -6.07
N GLU A 84 10.89 7.58 -4.87
CA GLU A 84 11.72 6.95 -3.84
C GLU A 84 11.13 5.61 -3.41
N ALA A 85 9.84 5.58 -3.08
CA ALA A 85 9.14 4.35 -2.73
C ALA A 85 9.15 3.33 -3.88
N ALA A 86 8.92 3.79 -5.12
CA ALA A 86 8.94 2.93 -6.29
C ALA A 86 10.33 2.32 -6.55
N ASN A 87 11.41 3.09 -6.36
CA ASN A 87 12.78 2.63 -6.55
C ASN A 87 13.21 1.68 -5.42
N GLU A 88 12.81 1.95 -4.18
CA GLU A 88 13.12 1.03 -3.08
C GLU A 88 12.38 -0.30 -3.23
N LEU A 89 11.12 -0.28 -3.66
CA LEU A 89 10.40 -1.52 -4.00
C LEU A 89 11.09 -2.27 -5.14
N GLU A 90 11.58 -1.59 -6.18
CA GLU A 90 12.38 -2.22 -7.24
C GLU A 90 13.65 -2.88 -6.68
N ASN A 91 14.36 -2.23 -5.76
CA ASN A 91 15.55 -2.79 -5.11
C ASN A 91 15.20 -4.09 -4.35
N ILE A 92 14.10 -4.09 -3.60
CA ILE A 92 13.60 -5.28 -2.90
C ILE A 92 13.30 -6.41 -3.88
N LEU A 93 12.68 -6.08 -5.01
CA LEU A 93 12.23 -7.05 -6.01
C LEU A 93 13.38 -7.65 -6.84
N ARG A 94 14.53 -7.00 -6.96
CA ARG A 94 15.71 -7.52 -7.68
C ARG A 94 16.18 -8.88 -7.17
N ASP A 95 16.00 -9.13 -5.88
CA ASP A 95 16.38 -10.40 -5.24
C ASP A 95 15.26 -11.47 -5.32
N CYS A 96 14.15 -11.16 -5.98
CA CYS A 96 12.96 -12.02 -6.03
C CYS A 96 12.71 -12.51 -7.47
N PRO A 97 12.78 -13.82 -7.78
CA PRO A 97 12.48 -14.33 -9.13
C PRO A 97 11.02 -14.04 -9.52
N ILE A 98 10.80 -13.47 -10.69
CA ILE A 98 9.47 -13.01 -11.17
C ILE A 98 8.45 -14.15 -11.19
N GLU A 99 8.86 -15.34 -11.65
CA GLU A 99 7.97 -16.49 -11.87
C GLU A 99 7.43 -17.08 -10.57
N SER A 100 8.16 -16.93 -9.45
CA SER A 100 7.83 -17.49 -8.14
C SER A 100 7.45 -16.45 -7.10
N THR A 101 7.27 -15.18 -7.51
CA THR A 101 6.99 -14.05 -6.62
C THR A 101 5.60 -13.46 -6.89
N ILE A 102 4.89 -13.15 -5.81
CA ILE A 102 3.67 -12.33 -5.82
C ILE A 102 3.94 -11.05 -5.02
N VAL A 103 3.54 -9.92 -5.56
CA VAL A 103 3.51 -8.65 -4.83
C VAL A 103 2.06 -8.37 -4.42
N HIS A 104 1.81 -8.29 -3.13
CA HIS A 104 0.49 -8.05 -2.57
C HIS A 104 0.41 -6.66 -1.95
N VAL A 105 -0.34 -5.77 -2.58
CA VAL A 105 -0.48 -4.37 -2.16
C VAL A 105 -1.76 -4.20 -1.34
N HIS A 106 -1.64 -3.58 -0.17
CA HIS A 106 -2.75 -3.23 0.71
C HIS A 106 -3.01 -1.72 0.71
N ASN A 107 -2.18 -0.94 1.37
CA ASN A 107 -2.33 0.51 1.49
C ASN A 107 -1.17 1.23 0.80
N TRP A 108 -1.47 2.26 -0.01
CA TRP A 108 -0.46 3.00 -0.78
C TRP A 108 -0.73 4.51 -0.90
N SER A 109 -1.84 5.02 -0.35
CA SER A 109 -2.31 6.39 -0.64
C SER A 109 -1.71 7.48 0.25
N ASN A 110 -1.17 7.13 1.44
CA ASN A 110 -0.66 8.11 2.41
C ASN A 110 0.86 8.34 2.34
N ALA A 111 1.61 7.39 1.76
CA ALA A 111 3.07 7.47 1.71
C ALA A 111 3.66 6.97 0.39
N PHE A 112 3.12 5.90 -0.18
CA PHE A 112 3.71 5.26 -1.35
C PHE A 112 3.27 5.85 -2.69
N SER A 113 2.02 6.31 -2.82
CA SER A 113 1.35 6.66 -4.07
C SER A 113 1.14 5.48 -5.04
N SER A 114 0.46 5.72 -6.14
CA SER A 114 0.28 4.71 -7.22
C SER A 114 1.58 4.31 -7.94
N SER A 115 2.68 5.00 -7.68
CA SER A 115 3.99 4.71 -8.28
C SER A 115 4.49 3.30 -7.98
N VAL A 116 4.25 2.78 -6.76
CA VAL A 116 4.64 1.41 -6.37
C VAL A 116 3.88 0.36 -7.18
N ILE A 117 2.56 0.55 -7.39
CA ILE A 117 1.74 -0.37 -8.18
C ILE A 117 2.21 -0.38 -9.64
N ARG A 118 2.39 0.82 -10.23
CA ARG A 118 2.89 0.94 -11.60
C ARG A 118 4.27 0.32 -11.78
N LYS A 119 5.16 0.47 -10.79
CA LYS A 119 6.49 -0.13 -10.81
C LYS A 119 6.40 -1.66 -10.87
N VAL A 120 5.62 -2.28 -9.99
CA VAL A 120 5.45 -3.74 -9.95
C VAL A 120 4.91 -4.29 -11.28
N ILE A 121 3.86 -3.65 -11.82
CA ILE A 121 3.26 -4.03 -13.11
C ILE A 121 4.29 -3.91 -14.24
N LYS A 122 5.06 -2.79 -14.27
CA LYS A 122 6.10 -2.57 -15.31
C LYS A 122 7.21 -3.60 -15.26
N LEU A 123 7.55 -4.09 -14.06
CA LEU A 123 8.56 -5.13 -13.87
C LEU A 123 8.03 -6.54 -14.18
N GLY A 124 6.72 -6.71 -14.43
CA GLY A 124 6.12 -7.98 -14.82
C GLY A 124 5.79 -8.94 -13.67
N TYR A 125 5.78 -8.46 -12.41
CA TYR A 125 5.42 -9.30 -11.28
C TYR A 125 3.92 -9.56 -11.20
N LYS A 126 3.54 -10.75 -10.76
CA LYS A 126 2.16 -11.08 -10.40
C LYS A 126 1.74 -10.18 -9.24
N THR A 127 0.69 -9.38 -9.45
CA THR A 127 0.25 -8.37 -8.49
C THR A 127 -1.15 -8.69 -7.99
N VAL A 128 -1.32 -8.67 -6.68
CA VAL A 128 -2.61 -8.74 -6.00
C VAL A 128 -2.80 -7.42 -5.26
N ILE A 129 -4.00 -6.83 -5.32
CA ILE A 129 -4.35 -5.61 -4.60
C ILE A 129 -5.58 -5.90 -3.76
N THR A 130 -5.47 -5.72 -2.44
CA THR A 130 -6.63 -5.74 -1.55
C THR A 130 -7.11 -4.31 -1.31
N LEU A 131 -8.32 -4.01 -1.76
CA LEU A 131 -8.95 -2.72 -1.54
C LEU A 131 -9.62 -2.71 -0.18
N HIS A 132 -9.30 -1.73 0.65
CA HIS A 132 -9.85 -1.56 2.00
C HIS A 132 -10.84 -0.41 2.10
N ASP A 133 -10.89 0.41 1.05
CA ASP A 133 -11.76 1.57 0.89
C ASP A 133 -12.08 1.78 -0.60
N TYR A 134 -12.77 2.85 -0.91
CA TYR A 134 -13.19 3.18 -2.27
C TYR A 134 -12.29 4.22 -2.96
N LEU A 135 -11.10 4.53 -2.44
CA LEU A 135 -10.19 5.56 -3.00
C LEU A 135 -9.83 5.35 -4.47
N VAL A 136 -9.91 4.11 -4.98
CA VAL A 136 -9.65 3.81 -6.40
C VAL A 136 -10.72 4.38 -7.33
N VAL A 137 -11.90 4.71 -6.84
CA VAL A 137 -13.03 5.22 -7.62
C VAL A 137 -13.72 6.44 -7.00
N CYS A 138 -13.55 6.67 -5.71
CA CYS A 138 -14.16 7.79 -5.00
C CYS A 138 -13.07 8.66 -4.35
N PRO A 139 -12.91 9.93 -4.72
CA PRO A 139 -11.86 10.80 -4.21
C PRO A 139 -11.82 10.94 -2.68
N ASN A 140 -12.97 10.83 -1.99
CA ASN A 140 -13.02 10.83 -0.52
C ASN A 140 -13.02 9.43 0.11
N GLY A 141 -12.99 8.37 -0.70
CA GLY A 141 -12.88 6.98 -0.25
C GLY A 141 -14.13 6.36 0.37
N GLY A 142 -15.21 7.12 0.57
CA GLY A 142 -16.35 6.68 1.37
C GLY A 142 -17.68 6.53 0.61
N PHE A 143 -17.80 7.04 -0.60
CA PHE A 143 -19.11 7.22 -1.27
C PHE A 143 -20.12 7.95 -0.39
N TYR A 144 -19.63 8.86 0.44
CA TYR A 144 -20.46 9.60 1.39
C TYR A 144 -20.16 11.09 1.31
N ASP A 145 -21.21 11.91 1.23
CA ASP A 145 -21.11 13.36 1.31
C ASP A 145 -21.13 13.78 2.79
N TYR A 146 -19.95 14.01 3.33
CA TYR A 146 -19.79 14.39 4.74
C TYR A 146 -20.32 15.80 5.04
N LYS A 147 -20.39 16.65 4.02
CA LYS A 147 -20.90 18.03 4.18
C LYS A 147 -22.44 18.04 4.34
N HIS A 148 -23.13 17.20 3.59
CA HIS A 148 -24.59 17.13 3.59
C HIS A 148 -25.14 15.89 4.30
N ASN A 149 -24.27 15.07 4.88
CA ASN A 149 -24.57 13.89 5.70
C ASN A 149 -25.48 12.87 5.00
N HIS A 150 -25.15 12.49 3.78
CA HIS A 150 -25.88 11.46 3.02
C HIS A 150 -24.96 10.62 2.12
N ILE A 151 -25.45 9.45 1.69
CA ILE A 151 -24.77 8.61 0.72
C ILE A 151 -24.65 9.35 -0.60
N CYS A 152 -23.43 9.41 -1.15
CA CYS A 152 -23.16 10.08 -2.42
C CYS A 152 -23.82 9.33 -3.58
N SER A 153 -24.67 10.03 -4.34
CA SER A 153 -25.33 9.51 -5.56
C SER A 153 -24.69 10.01 -6.86
N ILE A 154 -23.58 10.74 -6.76
CA ILE A 154 -22.86 11.28 -7.91
C ILE A 154 -22.07 10.17 -8.57
N GLU A 155 -22.08 10.11 -9.90
CA GLU A 155 -21.25 9.16 -10.67
C GLU A 155 -19.77 9.36 -10.33
N PRO A 156 -19.07 8.30 -9.88
CA PRO A 156 -17.66 8.37 -9.51
C PRO A 156 -16.79 8.90 -10.66
N MET A 157 -15.76 9.68 -10.32
CA MET A 157 -14.80 10.24 -11.28
C MET A 157 -15.39 11.17 -12.36
N SER A 158 -16.69 11.52 -12.28
CA SER A 158 -17.30 12.53 -13.15
C SER A 158 -16.80 13.94 -12.80
N LEU A 159 -16.96 14.90 -13.72
CA LEU A 159 -16.66 16.31 -13.45
C LEU A 159 -17.44 16.82 -12.22
N LYS A 160 -18.69 16.42 -12.07
CA LYS A 160 -19.50 16.76 -10.90
C LYS A 160 -18.92 16.18 -9.62
N CYS A 161 -18.40 14.94 -9.65
CA CYS A 161 -17.72 14.31 -8.51
C CYS A 161 -16.45 15.08 -8.11
N ILE A 162 -15.63 15.47 -9.08
CA ILE A 162 -14.37 16.20 -8.81
C ILE A 162 -14.64 17.60 -8.21
N THR A 163 -15.76 18.22 -8.56
CA THR A 163 -16.11 19.58 -8.13
C THR A 163 -17.06 19.65 -6.93
N CYS A 164 -17.61 18.52 -6.47
CA CYS A 164 -18.65 18.51 -5.42
C CYS A 164 -18.14 18.91 -4.03
N ASN A 165 -16.85 18.84 -3.78
CA ASN A 165 -16.26 19.19 -2.48
C ASN A 165 -16.96 18.49 -1.29
N CYS A 166 -17.29 17.21 -1.43
CA CYS A 166 -17.95 16.34 -0.43
C CYS A 166 -16.94 15.75 0.58
#